data_e916dbd53c37e427c99419d5b75be70e
#
_entry.id   e916dbd53c37e427c99419d5b75be70e
#
_cell.length_a   1.000
_cell.length_b   1.000
_cell.length_c   1.000
_cell.angle_alpha   90.00
_cell.angle_beta   90.00
_cell.angle_gamma   90.00
#
_symmetry.space_group_name_H-M   'P 1'
#
loop_
_entity.id
_entity.type
_entity.pdbx_description
1 polymer ?
#
loop_
_entity_poly.entity_id
_entity_poly.type
_entity_poly.pdbx_seq_one_letter_code
_entity_poly.pdbx_strand_id
1 'polypeptide(L)'
;TPLIISGKGDKSTDLYAKADTFAKTLKVQRFAELDAKEDMEEYYKENDIDYVVDEKQKTATLTQSGVKKAEEFFGIENLTDPDNLTIQHHVNQAIKANGVMKLDVDYVVKDGEVIIVDEFTGRLMYGRRFNEGLHQAIEAKEGVKVQSESKTLATITFQNYFRLYKKLSGMTGTAQTESEEFQEIYKLDVVEIPT
;
A
#
# COMPACT_ATOMS: atom_id res chain seq x y z
N THR A 1 -0.04 -22.17 1.18
CA THR A 1 0.34 -20.76 1.47
C THR A 1 1.79 -20.56 1.04
N PRO A 2 2.11 -19.58 0.20
CA PRO A 2 3.50 -19.32 -0.18
C PRO A 2 4.27 -18.66 0.97
N LEU A 3 5.55 -19.00 1.08
CA LEU A 3 6.52 -18.25 1.85
C LEU A 3 7.00 -17.05 1.01
N ILE A 4 7.12 -15.90 1.65
CA ILE A 4 7.52 -14.66 1.00
C ILE A 4 8.85 -14.22 1.59
N ILE A 5 9.85 -14.03 0.73
CA ILE A 5 11.12 -13.42 1.11
C ILE A 5 11.02 -11.94 0.76
N SER A 6 11.05 -11.09 1.77
CA SER A 6 11.01 -9.64 1.61
C SER A 6 12.36 -9.02 1.96
N GLY A 7 12.71 -7.98 1.24
CA GLY A 7 13.89 -7.14 1.49
C GLY A 7 13.51 -5.67 1.56
N LYS A 8 14.47 -4.83 1.88
CA LYS A 8 14.28 -3.38 1.84
C LYS A 8 14.03 -2.94 0.39
N GLY A 9 12.95 -2.20 0.18
CA GLY A 9 12.67 -1.52 -1.07
C GLY A 9 13.59 -0.33 -1.31
N ASP A 10 13.44 0.34 -2.45
CA ASP A 10 14.24 1.49 -2.84
C ASP A 10 14.11 2.66 -1.86
N LYS A 11 15.19 3.40 -1.69
CA LYS A 11 15.45 4.34 -0.60
C LYS A 11 14.82 5.72 -0.72
N SER A 12 13.98 5.99 -1.70
CA SER A 12 13.48 7.36 -1.92
C SER A 12 12.28 7.70 -1.03
N THR A 13 12.56 7.96 0.25
CA THR A 13 11.53 8.53 1.16
C THR A 13 11.30 10.02 0.92
N ASP A 14 12.24 10.71 0.28
CA ASP A 14 12.18 12.16 0.02
C ASP A 14 11.03 12.53 -0.92
N LEU A 15 10.71 11.67 -1.88
CA LEU A 15 9.63 11.92 -2.84
C LEU A 15 8.25 11.89 -2.17
N TYR A 16 8.05 11.08 -1.13
CA TYR A 16 6.81 11.10 -0.34
C TYR A 16 6.60 12.44 0.37
N ALA A 17 7.64 12.97 0.99
CA ALA A 17 7.58 14.29 1.65
C ALA A 17 7.32 15.40 0.64
N LYS A 18 7.98 15.36 -0.51
CA LYS A 18 7.80 16.35 -1.59
C LYS A 18 6.38 16.29 -2.18
N ALA A 19 5.86 15.10 -2.41
CA ALA A 19 4.49 14.90 -2.90
C ALA A 19 3.44 15.32 -1.87
N ASP A 20 3.66 15.10 -0.59
CA ASP A 20 2.79 15.58 0.48
C ASP A 20 2.76 17.12 0.54
N THR A 21 3.92 17.77 0.47
CA THR A 21 4.01 19.21 0.41
C THR A 21 3.20 19.76 -0.76
N PHE A 22 3.33 19.16 -1.93
CA PHE A 22 2.54 19.51 -3.11
C PHE A 22 1.03 19.31 -2.88
N ALA A 23 0.61 18.14 -2.40
CA ALA A 23 -0.80 17.84 -2.17
C ALA A 23 -1.49 18.82 -1.21
N LYS A 24 -0.78 19.32 -0.20
CA LYS A 24 -1.27 20.33 0.75
C LYS A 24 -1.51 21.71 0.13
N THR A 25 -0.92 22.00 -1.03
CA THR A 25 -1.15 23.26 -1.76
C THR A 25 -2.37 23.21 -2.65
N LEU A 26 -2.94 22.04 -2.89
CA LEU A 26 -4.02 21.84 -3.84
C LEU A 26 -5.40 22.11 -3.25
N LYS A 27 -6.29 22.64 -4.10
CA LYS A 27 -7.69 22.85 -3.79
C LYS A 27 -8.51 21.59 -4.10
N VAL A 28 -9.19 21.06 -3.09
CA VAL A 28 -9.99 19.85 -3.18
C VAL A 28 -11.47 20.16 -3.26
N GLN A 29 -12.19 19.40 -4.12
CA GLN A 29 -13.65 19.31 -4.10
C GLN A 29 -14.07 17.90 -3.65
N ARG A 30 -14.98 17.85 -2.67
CA ARG A 30 -15.52 16.59 -2.16
C ARG A 30 -16.93 16.38 -2.68
N PHE A 31 -17.22 15.16 -3.13
CA PHE A 31 -18.56 14.74 -3.50
C PHE A 31 -19.04 13.67 -2.55
N ALA A 32 -20.17 13.95 -1.87
CA ALA A 32 -20.93 12.95 -1.11
C ALA A 32 -21.85 12.13 -2.03
N GLU A 33 -22.31 12.76 -3.12
CA GLU A 33 -23.12 12.16 -4.18
C GLU A 33 -22.65 12.73 -5.52
N LEU A 34 -22.35 11.83 -6.47
CA LEU A 34 -22.19 12.19 -7.87
C LEU A 34 -23.57 12.56 -8.42
N ASP A 35 -23.94 13.82 -8.35
CA ASP A 35 -24.79 14.37 -9.40
C ASP A 35 -23.94 14.35 -10.68
N ALA A 36 -24.23 13.41 -11.56
CA ALA A 36 -23.64 13.32 -12.88
C ALA A 36 -24.11 14.54 -13.68
N LYS A 37 -23.42 15.67 -13.49
CA LYS A 37 -23.55 16.82 -14.38
C LYS A 37 -22.60 16.57 -15.56
N GLU A 38 -23.18 16.53 -16.73
CA GLU A 38 -22.45 16.66 -17.98
C GLU A 38 -21.64 17.96 -17.89
N ASP A 39 -20.32 17.89 -18.18
CA ASP A 39 -19.35 19.00 -18.12
C ASP A 39 -18.76 19.42 -16.75
N MET A 40 -18.32 18.43 -15.96
CA MET A 40 -17.64 18.73 -14.70
C MET A 40 -16.22 19.35 -14.88
N GLU A 41 -15.56 19.12 -16.01
CA GLU A 41 -14.24 19.69 -16.28
C GLU A 41 -14.25 21.23 -16.41
N GLU A 42 -15.29 21.81 -17.02
CA GLU A 42 -15.45 23.25 -17.12
C GLU A 42 -15.71 23.85 -15.73
N TYR A 43 -16.55 23.24 -14.93
CA TYR A 43 -16.82 23.62 -13.54
C TYR A 43 -15.54 23.60 -12.69
N TYR A 44 -14.70 22.54 -12.83
CA TYR A 44 -13.44 22.46 -12.07
C TYR A 44 -12.48 23.55 -12.47
N LYS A 45 -12.40 23.87 -13.75
CA LYS A 45 -11.54 24.93 -14.27
C LYS A 45 -11.99 26.31 -13.80
N GLU A 46 -13.29 26.61 -13.85
CA GLU A 46 -13.87 27.88 -13.39
C GLU A 46 -13.69 28.10 -11.89
N ASN A 47 -13.75 27.03 -11.09
CA ASN A 47 -13.63 27.09 -9.64
C ASN A 47 -12.20 26.81 -9.13
N ASP A 48 -11.24 26.64 -10.03
CA ASP A 48 -9.82 26.37 -9.70
C ASP A 48 -9.64 25.12 -8.80
N ILE A 49 -10.37 24.05 -9.10
CA ILE A 49 -10.33 22.78 -8.39
C ILE A 49 -9.19 21.93 -8.92
N ASP A 50 -8.30 21.47 -8.05
CA ASP A 50 -7.09 20.73 -8.42
C ASP A 50 -7.23 19.23 -8.32
N TYR A 51 -8.05 18.74 -7.38
CA TYR A 51 -8.42 17.33 -7.33
C TYR A 51 -9.79 17.14 -6.69
N VAL A 52 -10.40 15.99 -7.02
CA VAL A 52 -11.71 15.60 -6.55
C VAL A 52 -11.65 14.34 -5.71
N VAL A 53 -12.44 14.30 -4.66
CA VAL A 53 -12.55 13.16 -3.76
C VAL A 53 -13.97 12.60 -3.83
N ASP A 54 -14.06 11.31 -4.16
CA ASP A 54 -15.29 10.52 -3.98
C ASP A 54 -15.23 9.82 -2.61
N GLU A 55 -16.05 10.28 -1.67
CA GLU A 55 -16.05 9.73 -0.31
C GLU A 55 -16.65 8.32 -0.25
N LYS A 56 -17.55 7.96 -1.17
CA LYS A 56 -18.14 6.62 -1.26
C LYS A 56 -17.14 5.59 -1.73
N GLN A 57 -16.44 5.89 -2.83
CA GLN A 57 -15.45 5.00 -3.43
C GLN A 57 -14.08 5.10 -2.76
N LYS A 58 -13.89 6.06 -1.86
CA LYS A 58 -12.60 6.38 -1.21
C LYS A 58 -11.49 6.59 -2.23
N THR A 59 -11.78 7.36 -3.27
CA THR A 59 -10.83 7.70 -4.35
C THR A 59 -10.55 9.19 -4.40
N ALA A 60 -9.35 9.53 -4.88
CA ALA A 60 -8.94 10.91 -5.17
C ALA A 60 -8.34 10.96 -6.56
N THR A 61 -8.74 11.93 -7.38
CA THR A 61 -8.33 12.07 -8.77
C THR A 61 -7.97 13.51 -9.09
N LEU A 62 -6.81 13.73 -9.71
CA LEU A 62 -6.41 15.04 -10.20
C LEU A 62 -7.31 15.50 -11.34
N THR A 63 -7.65 16.79 -11.34
CA THR A 63 -8.23 17.48 -12.50
C THR A 63 -7.12 17.90 -13.47
N GLN A 64 -7.49 18.44 -14.63
CA GLN A 64 -6.50 19.02 -15.56
C GLN A 64 -5.69 20.15 -14.92
N SER A 65 -6.31 20.98 -14.06
CA SER A 65 -5.62 22.01 -13.29
C SER A 65 -4.59 21.41 -12.34
N GLY A 66 -4.97 20.36 -11.60
CA GLY A 66 -4.06 19.67 -10.70
C GLY A 66 -2.88 19.00 -11.41
N VAL A 67 -3.12 18.40 -12.60
CA VAL A 67 -2.06 17.82 -13.42
C VAL A 67 -1.04 18.89 -13.83
N LYS A 68 -1.49 20.04 -14.33
CA LYS A 68 -0.60 21.14 -14.72
C LYS A 68 0.24 21.65 -13.55
N LYS A 69 -0.39 21.85 -12.38
CA LYS A 69 0.32 22.26 -11.16
C LYS A 69 1.36 21.22 -10.73
N ALA A 70 1.06 19.90 -10.90
CA ALA A 70 2.02 18.83 -10.62
C ALA A 70 3.21 18.89 -11.58
N GLU A 71 2.97 19.04 -12.87
CA GLU A 71 4.02 19.19 -13.88
C GLU A 71 4.95 20.38 -13.59
N GLU A 72 4.40 21.53 -13.25
CA GLU A 72 5.16 22.72 -12.85
C GLU A 72 5.96 22.49 -11.56
N PHE A 73 5.34 21.92 -10.54
CA PHE A 73 5.98 21.69 -9.23
C PHE A 73 7.14 20.69 -9.30
N PHE A 74 6.99 19.63 -10.07
CA PHE A 74 8.01 18.60 -10.24
C PHE A 74 8.99 18.89 -11.39
N GLY A 75 8.71 19.90 -12.23
CA GLY A 75 9.57 20.29 -13.36
C GLY A 75 9.57 19.24 -14.47
N ILE A 76 8.42 18.67 -14.78
CA ILE A 76 8.23 17.65 -15.83
C ILE A 76 7.25 18.17 -16.89
N GLU A 77 7.39 17.69 -18.12
CA GLU A 77 6.54 18.14 -19.23
C GLU A 77 5.18 17.42 -19.29
N ASN A 78 5.14 16.15 -18.91
CA ASN A 78 3.93 15.33 -18.97
C ASN A 78 3.89 14.32 -17.80
N LEU A 79 2.93 14.50 -16.91
CA LEU A 79 2.77 13.62 -15.73
C LEU A 79 2.41 12.19 -16.11
N THR A 80 1.74 11.99 -17.26
CA THR A 80 1.30 10.66 -17.73
C THR A 80 2.33 9.93 -18.58
N ASP A 81 3.48 10.55 -18.81
CA ASP A 81 4.58 9.91 -19.52
C ASP A 81 5.09 8.70 -18.74
N PRO A 82 5.42 7.55 -19.41
CA PRO A 82 5.99 6.39 -18.77
C PRO A 82 7.23 6.66 -17.90
N ASP A 83 8.04 7.64 -18.26
CA ASP A 83 9.23 8.04 -17.49
C ASP A 83 8.87 8.73 -16.18
N ASN A 84 7.66 9.26 -16.05
CA ASN A 84 7.16 9.99 -14.88
C ASN A 84 6.20 9.18 -14.01
N LEU A 85 6.01 7.88 -14.27
CA LEU A 85 5.09 7.01 -13.53
C LEU A 85 5.36 7.00 -12.02
N THR A 86 6.61 7.09 -11.60
CA THR A 86 6.99 7.15 -10.20
C THR A 86 6.46 8.43 -9.54
N ILE A 87 6.61 9.59 -10.19
CA ILE A 87 6.11 10.87 -9.70
C ILE A 87 4.58 10.85 -9.66
N GLN A 88 3.95 10.39 -10.75
CA GLN A 88 2.49 10.23 -10.83
C GLN A 88 1.95 9.38 -9.69
N HIS A 89 2.59 8.24 -9.42
CA HIS A 89 2.21 7.34 -8.34
C HIS A 89 2.29 8.04 -6.97
N HIS A 90 3.41 8.71 -6.68
CA HIS A 90 3.58 9.43 -5.41
C HIS A 90 2.57 10.57 -5.23
N VAL A 91 2.28 11.31 -6.29
CA VAL A 91 1.26 12.36 -6.26
C VAL A 91 -0.12 11.79 -6.00
N ASN A 92 -0.48 10.70 -6.67
CA ASN A 92 -1.76 10.01 -6.45
C ASN A 92 -1.91 9.49 -5.01
N GLN A 93 -0.85 8.92 -4.44
CA GLN A 93 -0.88 8.48 -3.05
C GLN A 93 -0.95 9.66 -2.07
N ALA A 94 -0.26 10.76 -2.36
CA ALA A 94 -0.30 11.97 -1.53
C ALA A 94 -1.70 12.62 -1.51
N ILE A 95 -2.38 12.75 -2.65
CA ILE A 95 -3.75 13.29 -2.69
C ILE A 95 -4.75 12.34 -2.03
N LYS A 96 -4.55 11.02 -2.15
CA LYS A 96 -5.37 10.03 -1.46
C LYS A 96 -5.17 10.10 0.06
N ALA A 97 -3.93 10.21 0.53
CA ALA A 97 -3.62 10.35 1.96
C ALA A 97 -4.23 11.63 2.55
N ASN A 98 -4.10 12.77 1.85
CA ASN A 98 -4.60 14.06 2.33
C ASN A 98 -6.11 14.24 2.13
N GLY A 99 -6.66 13.74 1.03
CA GLY A 99 -8.05 13.94 0.64
C GLY A 99 -9.01 12.90 1.21
N VAL A 100 -8.62 11.63 1.23
CA VAL A 100 -9.49 10.50 1.57
C VAL A 100 -9.26 10.01 2.98
N MET A 101 -7.98 9.80 3.38
CA MET A 101 -7.65 9.17 4.65
C MET A 101 -7.80 10.13 5.82
N LYS A 102 -8.56 9.74 6.83
CA LYS A 102 -8.90 10.56 7.99
C LYS A 102 -8.22 10.02 9.26
N LEU A 103 -7.51 10.91 9.96
CA LEU A 103 -6.96 10.65 11.29
C LEU A 103 -8.10 10.29 12.27
N ASP A 104 -7.86 9.37 13.17
CA ASP A 104 -8.80 8.84 14.17
C ASP A 104 -10.02 8.09 13.59
N VAL A 105 -10.06 7.89 12.27
CA VAL A 105 -11.09 7.11 11.58
C VAL A 105 -10.47 5.95 10.82
N ASP A 106 -9.57 6.23 9.88
CA ASP A 106 -8.91 5.22 9.05
C ASP A 106 -7.58 4.77 9.63
N TYR A 107 -6.94 5.63 10.43
CA TYR A 107 -5.67 5.38 11.11
C TYR A 107 -5.52 6.28 12.34
N VAL A 108 -4.59 5.90 13.22
CA VAL A 108 -4.13 6.73 14.34
C VAL A 108 -2.62 6.89 14.28
N VAL A 109 -2.10 7.93 14.95
CA VAL A 109 -0.66 8.12 15.16
C VAL A 109 -0.37 7.84 16.63
N LYS A 110 0.46 6.84 16.88
CA LYS A 110 0.86 6.45 18.23
C LYS A 110 2.35 6.10 18.25
N ASP A 111 3.06 6.61 19.25
CA ASP A 111 4.49 6.38 19.44
C ASP A 111 5.37 6.70 18.20
N GLY A 112 4.94 7.69 17.40
CA GLY A 112 5.61 8.07 16.14
C GLY A 112 5.36 7.13 14.96
N GLU A 113 4.36 6.27 15.05
CA GLU A 113 3.97 5.34 14.00
C GLU A 113 2.51 5.53 13.60
N VAL A 114 2.22 5.35 12.31
CA VAL A 114 0.86 5.28 11.77
C VAL A 114 0.34 3.86 11.92
N ILE A 115 -0.80 3.71 12.59
CA ILE A 115 -1.44 2.41 12.84
C ILE A 115 -2.82 2.42 12.20
N ILE A 116 -3.11 1.39 11.40
CA ILE A 116 -4.41 1.23 10.73
C ILE A 116 -5.51 0.96 11.74
N VAL A 117 -6.66 1.60 11.55
CA VAL A 117 -7.91 1.28 12.26
C VAL A 117 -8.76 0.39 11.36
N ASP A 118 -9.19 -0.76 11.88
CA ASP A 118 -10.11 -1.64 11.16
C ASP A 118 -11.47 -0.98 10.99
N GLU A 119 -11.94 -0.91 9.75
CA GLU A 119 -13.19 -0.22 9.39
C GLU A 119 -14.43 -0.83 10.07
N PHE A 120 -14.43 -2.14 10.31
CA PHE A 120 -15.58 -2.86 10.85
C PHE A 120 -15.56 -2.97 12.37
N THR A 121 -14.39 -3.15 12.96
CA THR A 121 -14.25 -3.41 14.40
C THR A 121 -13.72 -2.22 15.18
N GLY A 122 -13.15 -1.21 14.52
CA GLY A 122 -12.46 -0.08 15.15
C GLY A 122 -11.18 -0.47 15.90
N ARG A 123 -10.68 -1.69 15.70
CA ARG A 123 -9.47 -2.17 16.38
C ARG A 123 -8.21 -1.67 15.69
N LEU A 124 -7.19 -1.41 16.47
CA LEU A 124 -5.86 -1.06 15.96
C LEU A 124 -5.16 -2.29 15.38
N MET A 125 -4.73 -2.19 14.13
CA MET A 125 -4.10 -3.27 13.39
C MET A 125 -2.58 -3.09 13.37
N TYR A 126 -1.93 -3.46 14.47
CA TYR A 126 -0.48 -3.38 14.60
C TYR A 126 0.24 -4.26 13.58
N GLY A 127 1.34 -3.76 13.04
CA GLY A 127 2.18 -4.48 12.08
C GLY A 127 1.61 -4.56 10.66
N ARG A 128 0.38 -4.08 10.43
CA ARG A 128 -0.19 -3.95 9.09
C ARG A 128 0.08 -2.58 8.50
N ARG A 129 0.22 -2.52 7.18
CA ARG A 129 0.46 -1.28 6.44
C ARG A 129 -0.44 -1.23 5.22
N PHE A 130 -0.89 -0.04 4.84
CA PHE A 130 -1.58 0.17 3.57
C PHE A 130 -0.64 -0.12 2.41
N ASN A 131 -1.18 -0.67 1.34
CA ASN A 131 -0.42 -1.06 0.15
C ASN A 131 -0.05 0.14 -0.75
N GLU A 132 0.81 -0.12 -1.72
CA GLU A 132 1.12 0.78 -2.84
C GLU A 132 1.69 2.15 -2.43
N GLY A 133 2.37 2.24 -1.32
CA GLY A 133 2.94 3.48 -0.83
C GLY A 133 1.95 4.42 -0.12
N LEU A 134 0.69 4.04 0.05
CA LEU A 134 -0.29 4.85 0.76
C LEU A 134 0.10 5.05 2.23
N HIS A 135 0.64 4.01 2.88
CA HIS A 135 1.07 4.11 4.27
C HIS A 135 2.20 5.14 4.44
N GLN A 136 3.18 5.10 3.54
CA GLN A 136 4.28 6.08 3.49
C GLN A 136 3.77 7.49 3.20
N ALA A 137 2.78 7.64 2.33
CA ALA A 137 2.15 8.94 2.07
C ALA A 137 1.42 9.48 3.30
N ILE A 138 0.80 8.63 4.11
CA ILE A 138 0.17 9.02 5.38
C ILE A 138 1.26 9.38 6.42
N GLU A 139 2.34 8.63 6.49
CA GLU A 139 3.49 8.94 7.36
C GLU A 139 4.06 10.33 7.02
N ALA A 140 4.21 10.65 5.73
CA ALA A 140 4.63 11.98 5.28
C ALA A 140 3.61 13.06 5.65
N LYS A 141 2.31 12.80 5.47
CA LYS A 141 1.22 13.71 5.85
C LYS A 141 1.26 14.09 7.32
N GLU A 142 1.48 13.11 8.20
CA GLU A 142 1.48 13.29 9.66
C GLU A 142 2.87 13.73 10.21
N GLY A 143 3.88 13.85 9.35
CA GLY A 143 5.22 14.28 9.73
C GLY A 143 5.98 13.27 10.60
N VAL A 144 5.57 12.01 10.58
CA VAL A 144 6.31 10.92 11.21
C VAL A 144 7.36 10.35 10.26
N LYS A 145 8.28 9.54 10.79
CA LYS A 145 9.34 8.95 9.98
C LYS A 145 8.75 8.04 8.90
N VAL A 146 8.98 8.37 7.63
CA VAL A 146 8.59 7.53 6.51
C VAL A 146 9.46 6.27 6.49
N GLN A 147 8.84 5.11 6.62
CA GLN A 147 9.54 3.83 6.57
C GLN A 147 9.66 3.37 5.11
N SER A 148 10.79 2.72 4.79
CA SER A 148 10.98 2.14 3.46
C SER A 148 9.99 1.01 3.21
N GLU A 149 9.50 0.89 1.97
CA GLU A 149 8.71 -0.26 1.57
C GLU A 149 9.51 -1.56 1.69
N SER A 150 8.81 -2.63 2.06
CA SER A 150 9.36 -3.97 1.89
C SER A 150 9.04 -4.46 0.48
N LYS A 151 10.08 -4.84 -0.27
CA LYS A 151 9.93 -5.41 -1.60
C LYS A 151 9.94 -6.93 -1.51
N THR A 152 8.95 -7.59 -2.10
CA THR A 152 9.00 -9.04 -2.26
C THR A 152 10.11 -9.41 -3.24
N LEU A 153 11.13 -10.07 -2.75
CA LEU A 153 12.27 -10.52 -3.54
C LEU A 153 12.01 -11.85 -4.21
N ALA A 154 11.31 -12.75 -3.51
CA ALA A 154 10.96 -14.06 -4.01
C ALA A 154 9.78 -14.64 -3.24
N THR A 155 9.08 -15.57 -3.89
CA THR A 155 8.07 -16.42 -3.27
C THR A 155 8.40 -17.88 -3.54
N ILE A 156 8.14 -18.73 -2.56
CA ILE A 156 8.34 -20.17 -2.69
C ILE A 156 7.22 -20.90 -1.93
N THR A 157 6.74 -22.02 -2.45
CA THR A 157 5.80 -22.86 -1.72
C THR A 157 6.49 -23.59 -0.56
N PHE A 158 5.72 -23.97 0.47
CA PHE A 158 6.24 -24.75 1.60
C PHE A 158 6.93 -26.02 1.14
N GLN A 159 6.29 -26.76 0.25
CA GLN A 159 6.84 -28.02 -0.28
C GLN A 159 8.19 -27.79 -0.98
N ASN A 160 8.27 -26.81 -1.86
CA ASN A 160 9.50 -26.52 -2.58
C ASN A 160 10.60 -26.01 -1.65
N TYR A 161 10.25 -25.20 -0.64
CA TYR A 161 11.21 -24.71 0.33
C TYR A 161 11.86 -25.85 1.12
N PHE A 162 11.07 -26.76 1.71
CA PHE A 162 11.61 -27.87 2.48
C PHE A 162 12.33 -28.90 1.62
N ARG A 163 11.95 -29.07 0.35
CA ARG A 163 12.67 -29.92 -0.60
C ARG A 163 14.08 -29.44 -0.96
N LEU A 164 14.44 -28.21 -0.64
CA LEU A 164 15.81 -27.68 -0.80
C LEU A 164 16.79 -28.27 0.22
N TYR A 165 16.31 -28.81 1.32
CA TYR A 165 17.16 -29.40 2.35
C TYR A 165 17.52 -30.84 2.01
N LYS A 166 18.83 -31.14 2.06
CA LYS A 166 19.33 -32.51 1.85
C LYS A 166 18.95 -33.45 2.99
N LYS A 167 18.78 -32.93 4.19
CA LYS A 167 18.38 -33.67 5.38
C LYS A 167 17.20 -32.95 6.01
N LEU A 168 16.06 -33.59 6.03
CA LEU A 168 14.82 -33.08 6.58
C LEU A 168 14.24 -34.10 7.56
N SER A 169 13.79 -33.62 8.72
CA SER A 169 13.08 -34.46 9.70
C SER A 169 12.14 -33.58 10.51
N GLY A 170 11.13 -34.18 11.11
CA GLY A 170 10.15 -33.47 11.95
C GLY A 170 9.50 -34.45 12.94
N MET A 171 8.70 -33.91 13.86
CA MET A 171 7.90 -34.69 14.81
C MET A 171 6.50 -34.13 14.88
N THR A 172 5.52 -35.00 14.88
CA THR A 172 4.11 -34.67 15.06
C THR A 172 3.35 -35.86 15.60
N GLY A 173 2.31 -35.62 16.39
CA GLY A 173 1.43 -36.70 16.90
C GLY A 173 0.48 -37.29 15.86
N THR A 174 0.40 -36.73 14.65
CA THR A 174 -0.54 -37.13 13.59
C THR A 174 0.15 -37.57 12.29
N ALA A 175 1.47 -37.81 12.31
CA ALA A 175 2.22 -38.11 11.09
C ALA A 175 1.79 -39.43 10.42
N GLN A 176 1.32 -40.41 11.20
CA GLN A 176 0.94 -41.70 10.67
C GLN A 176 -0.23 -41.63 9.69
N THR A 177 -1.20 -40.77 9.93
CA THR A 177 -2.36 -40.57 9.04
C THR A 177 -1.97 -39.95 7.68
N GLU A 178 -0.87 -39.21 7.62
CA GLU A 178 -0.39 -38.49 6.44
C GLU A 178 0.92 -39.08 5.90
N SER A 179 1.23 -40.37 6.26
CA SER A 179 2.51 -41.01 5.91
C SER A 179 2.73 -41.10 4.39
N GLU A 180 1.68 -41.34 3.61
CA GLU A 180 1.74 -41.39 2.15
C GLU A 180 2.10 -40.04 1.56
N GLU A 181 1.53 -38.94 2.08
CA GLU A 181 1.84 -37.58 1.65
C GLU A 181 3.28 -37.20 1.98
N PHE A 182 3.78 -37.53 3.17
CA PHE A 182 5.18 -37.31 3.53
C PHE A 182 6.14 -38.07 2.62
N GLN A 183 5.81 -39.28 2.23
CA GLN A 183 6.61 -40.07 1.31
C GLN A 183 6.57 -39.52 -0.12
N GLU A 184 5.39 -39.12 -0.62
CA GLU A 184 5.27 -38.59 -1.99
C GLU A 184 5.95 -37.23 -2.18
N ILE A 185 5.70 -36.31 -1.25
CA ILE A 185 6.14 -34.91 -1.39
C ILE A 185 7.60 -34.75 -0.96
N TYR A 186 7.97 -35.31 0.18
CA TYR A 186 9.27 -35.04 0.82
C TYR A 186 10.24 -36.23 0.82
N LYS A 187 9.79 -37.41 0.39
CA LYS A 187 10.55 -38.66 0.46
C LYS A 187 10.97 -39.04 1.89
N LEU A 188 10.09 -38.75 2.85
CA LEU A 188 10.29 -39.05 4.26
C LEU A 188 9.51 -40.27 4.69
N ASP A 189 10.17 -41.13 5.46
CA ASP A 189 9.52 -42.26 6.12
C ASP A 189 9.00 -41.82 7.48
N VAL A 190 7.79 -42.28 7.82
CA VAL A 190 7.18 -42.04 9.13
C VAL A 190 7.48 -43.23 10.04
N VAL A 191 8.06 -42.91 11.20
CA VAL A 191 8.40 -43.91 12.21
C VAL A 191 7.67 -43.58 13.50
N GLU A 192 6.92 -44.56 14.01
CA GLU A 192 6.21 -44.42 15.27
C GLU A 192 7.18 -44.71 16.43
N ILE A 193 7.29 -43.74 17.36
CA ILE A 193 8.12 -43.86 18.56
C ILE A 193 7.20 -44.16 19.75
N PRO A 194 7.28 -45.33 20.36
CA PRO A 194 6.46 -45.65 21.52
C PRO A 194 6.82 -44.77 22.72
N THR A 195 5.80 -44.35 23.46
CA THR A 195 5.93 -43.60 24.73
C THR A 195 6.26 -44.51 25.89
#